data_94c9ff12fdd2bbaadd20d0d5d2ea38cc
#
_entry.id   94c9ff12fdd2bbaadd20d0d5d2ea38cc
#
_cell.length_a   1.000
_cell.length_b   1.000
_cell.length_c   1.000
_cell.angle_alpha   90.00
_cell.angle_beta   90.00
_cell.angle_gamma   90.00
#
_symmetry.space_group_name_H-M   'P 1'
#
loop_
_entity.id
_entity.type
_entity.pdbx_description
1 polymer ?
#
loop_
_entity_poly.entity_id
_entity_poly.type
_entity_poly.pdbx_seq_one_letter_code
_entity_poly.pdbx_strand_id
1 'polypeptide(L)'
;MRQMCGQAVYSRATRPKRNQTPYRKIDMNKVFKVIWNHATQTWTAVSEISHAHGKKSASDKRKAVAAAVVAAGALMASSGAEADVKLGGSAVNITPNGTYNGSNKNVGVNSVVVGYQNTASGEDGTIAYGANNTATANAALAVGNNNIATGGASTAMGVSSVASGEASVAIGNVAQATQIRATAVGNRATATQDSASAYGNRANASAQFATAIGDNSHASAAAVAVGTHANASHQDSIAIGRNASGAWTNAIAVGKDSVAKQDHAIAMGTSSNASGVQAVGVGSYTKAEGQLTVAVGPYAQANKEAAIAVGSNATAAESNSIAVGQTATAANNNSIAVGTKTVSRGDNAIGIGAYTESTANRSTAIGVLSQANGEGSFAGGASAQAVGTNSVAIGGAMDGTLGNKAGSAAKANGNNSIAVGSKSNAQQAADVAVGYGATANGTSTGANAEGTVNNAGSAMAIGTEAQATGIVATAIGQRSQALANGAVALGGDAQAKQGS
;
A
#
# COMPACT_ATOMS: atom_id res chain seq x y z
N MET A 1 -6.98 -54.20 7.28
CA MET A 1 -5.88 -55.18 7.04
C MET A 1 -4.71 -54.46 6.38
N ARG A 2 -3.57 -54.44 7.10
CA ARG A 2 -2.15 -54.28 6.69
C ARG A 2 -1.81 -53.34 5.51
N GLN A 3 -1.21 -52.16 5.83
CA GLN A 3 0.24 -51.83 5.79
C GLN A 3 1.03 -52.41 4.59
N MET A 4 1.57 -51.54 3.74
CA MET A 4 2.93 -51.65 3.23
C MET A 4 3.60 -50.32 3.00
N CYS A 5 4.70 -50.09 3.73
CA CYS A 5 5.71 -49.07 3.60
C CYS A 5 6.50 -49.19 2.30
N GLY A 6 6.74 -48.11 1.58
CA GLY A 6 7.73 -47.99 0.52
C GLY A 6 8.81 -47.00 0.88
N GLN A 7 10.02 -47.47 1.22
CA GLN A 7 11.22 -46.68 1.46
C GLN A 7 11.76 -46.12 0.15
N ALA A 8 11.97 -44.80 0.09
CA ALA A 8 12.74 -44.14 -0.96
C ALA A 8 14.23 -44.09 -0.56
N VAL A 9 15.06 -44.73 -1.39
CA VAL A 9 16.55 -44.77 -1.28
C VAL A 9 17.08 -43.42 -1.81
N TYR A 10 17.73 -42.64 -0.95
CA TYR A 10 18.51 -41.46 -1.37
C TYR A 10 19.93 -41.88 -1.74
N SER A 11 20.30 -41.70 -3.00
CA SER A 11 21.67 -41.86 -3.48
C SER A 11 22.53 -40.67 -3.06
N ARG A 12 23.65 -40.96 -2.45
CA ARG A 12 24.68 -40.03 -2.02
C ARG A 12 25.40 -39.42 -3.23
N ALA A 13 25.19 -38.12 -3.49
CA ALA A 13 26.05 -37.35 -4.39
C ALA A 13 27.28 -36.83 -3.62
N THR A 14 28.46 -37.18 -4.06
CA THR A 14 29.77 -36.74 -3.57
C THR A 14 30.01 -35.27 -3.88
N ARG A 15 30.27 -34.45 -2.84
CA ARG A 15 30.71 -33.06 -2.97
C ARG A 15 32.21 -32.97 -3.28
N PRO A 16 32.66 -32.06 -4.13
CA PRO A 16 34.07 -31.78 -4.33
C PRO A 16 34.64 -30.99 -3.14
N LYS A 17 35.88 -31.35 -2.74
CA LYS A 17 36.66 -30.70 -1.69
C LYS A 17 36.94 -29.23 -2.06
N ARG A 18 36.45 -28.30 -1.28
CA ARG A 18 36.86 -26.88 -1.33
C ARG A 18 38.06 -26.70 -0.37
N ASN A 19 39.16 -26.14 -0.87
CA ASN A 19 40.32 -25.69 -0.12
C ASN A 19 39.87 -24.73 0.99
N GLN A 20 40.12 -25.10 2.24
CA GLN A 20 39.96 -24.24 3.40
C GLN A 20 41.26 -23.46 3.62
N THR A 21 41.25 -22.16 3.37
CA THR A 21 42.16 -21.22 4.01
C THR A 21 41.79 -21.12 5.49
N PRO A 22 42.77 -21.11 6.43
CA PRO A 22 42.45 -21.06 7.86
C PRO A 22 41.97 -19.68 8.24
N TYR A 23 40.67 -19.58 8.59
CA TYR A 23 40.16 -18.40 9.27
C TYR A 23 40.79 -18.30 10.65
N ARG A 24 41.51 -17.21 10.88
CA ARG A 24 41.98 -16.78 12.20
C ARG A 24 40.73 -16.59 13.07
N LYS A 25 40.61 -17.39 14.14
CA LYS A 25 39.60 -17.20 15.18
C LYS A 25 39.90 -15.86 15.85
N ILE A 26 39.09 -14.87 15.56
CA ILE A 26 39.04 -13.63 16.33
C ILE A 26 38.25 -13.98 17.58
N ASP A 27 38.96 -14.17 18.70
CA ASP A 27 38.34 -14.21 20.01
C ASP A 27 37.71 -12.83 20.27
N MET A 28 36.40 -12.73 20.07
CA MET A 28 35.63 -11.57 20.51
C MET A 28 35.65 -11.59 22.05
N ASN A 29 36.41 -10.70 22.62
CA ASN A 29 36.42 -10.39 24.04
C ASN A 29 34.98 -10.16 24.50
N LYS A 30 34.51 -10.95 25.45
CA LYS A 30 33.16 -10.80 26.02
C LYS A 30 33.13 -9.51 26.83
N VAL A 31 32.60 -8.45 26.23
CA VAL A 31 32.53 -7.10 26.79
C VAL A 31 31.43 -6.97 27.87
N PHE A 32 30.57 -7.98 28.02
CA PHE A 32 29.41 -7.92 28.90
C PHE A 32 29.30 -9.16 29.80
N LYS A 33 28.92 -8.93 31.06
CA LYS A 33 28.54 -9.93 32.04
C LYS A 33 27.04 -9.83 32.30
N VAL A 34 26.36 -10.96 32.36
CA VAL A 34 24.92 -10.98 32.67
C VAL A 34 24.77 -11.20 34.16
N ILE A 35 24.06 -10.32 34.84
CA ILE A 35 23.77 -10.42 36.29
C ILE A 35 22.25 -10.41 36.51
N TRP A 36 21.80 -11.14 37.53
CA TRP A 36 20.40 -11.14 37.94
C TRP A 36 20.08 -9.86 38.73
N ASN A 37 19.12 -9.09 38.30
CA ASN A 37 18.64 -7.91 39.01
C ASN A 37 17.48 -8.31 39.93
N HIS A 38 17.73 -8.37 41.21
CA HIS A 38 16.73 -8.73 42.23
C HIS A 38 15.60 -7.71 42.39
N ALA A 39 15.80 -6.47 41.98
CA ALA A 39 14.77 -5.42 42.07
C ALA A 39 13.76 -5.47 40.94
N THR A 40 14.19 -5.89 39.73
CA THR A 40 13.34 -5.99 38.54
C THR A 40 13.03 -7.43 38.15
N GLN A 41 13.58 -8.41 38.83
CA GLN A 41 13.47 -9.86 38.56
C GLN A 41 13.81 -10.24 37.10
N THR A 42 14.84 -9.60 36.53
CA THR A 42 15.27 -9.83 35.12
C THR A 42 16.78 -10.01 35.04
N TRP A 43 17.25 -10.72 34.02
CA TRP A 43 18.67 -10.79 33.66
C TRP A 43 19.08 -9.54 32.90
N THR A 44 20.11 -8.84 33.36
CA THR A 44 20.63 -7.62 32.74
C THR A 44 22.09 -7.80 32.33
N ALA A 45 22.40 -7.45 31.07
CA ALA A 45 23.79 -7.40 30.61
C ALA A 45 24.47 -6.12 31.14
N VAL A 46 25.58 -6.27 31.82
CA VAL A 46 26.37 -5.14 32.35
C VAL A 46 27.79 -5.19 31.79
N SER A 47 28.40 -4.03 31.59
CA SER A 47 29.80 -3.92 31.18
C SER A 47 30.71 -4.50 32.25
N GLU A 48 31.76 -5.27 31.89
CA GLU A 48 32.77 -5.80 32.82
C GLU A 48 33.57 -4.72 33.56
N ILE A 49 33.46 -3.45 33.08
CA ILE A 49 34.16 -2.31 33.70
C ILE A 49 33.36 -1.73 34.88
N SER A 50 32.10 -2.14 35.09
CA SER A 50 31.30 -1.69 36.24
C SER A 50 31.66 -2.47 37.52
N HIS A 51 32.47 -1.89 38.38
CA HIS A 51 32.68 -2.40 39.74
C HIS A 51 31.40 -2.18 40.56
N ALA A 52 30.93 -3.23 41.22
CA ALA A 52 29.82 -3.14 42.16
C ALA A 52 30.18 -2.23 43.32
N HIS A 53 29.72 -0.99 43.31
CA HIS A 53 29.79 -0.14 44.50
C HIS A 53 28.58 -0.40 45.39
N GLY A 54 28.84 -0.78 46.60
CA GLY A 54 27.86 -0.98 47.65
C GLY A 54 26.95 0.24 47.85
N LYS A 55 25.75 0.01 48.39
CA LYS A 55 24.74 1.01 48.71
C LYS A 55 25.31 2.21 49.43
N LYS A 56 25.54 3.32 48.75
CA LYS A 56 25.79 4.61 49.36
C LYS A 56 24.44 5.33 49.58
N SER A 57 24.33 6.00 50.72
CA SER A 57 23.12 6.70 51.14
C SER A 57 22.71 7.80 50.13
N ALA A 58 21.44 8.20 50.15
CA ALA A 58 20.89 9.23 49.23
C ALA A 58 21.64 10.59 49.30
N SER A 59 22.34 10.87 50.43
CA SER A 59 23.19 12.06 50.61
C SER A 59 24.45 12.04 49.74
N ASP A 60 25.02 10.86 49.47
CA ASP A 60 26.25 10.73 48.70
C ASP A 60 26.02 10.85 47.17
N LYS A 61 24.80 10.52 46.69
CA LYS A 61 24.45 10.73 45.29
C LYS A 61 24.37 12.20 44.92
N ARG A 62 23.90 13.06 45.82
CA ARG A 62 23.86 14.51 45.63
C ARG A 62 25.27 15.12 45.56
N LYS A 63 26.22 14.60 46.36
CA LYS A 63 27.62 15.04 46.33
C LYS A 63 28.34 14.59 45.05
N ALA A 64 28.02 13.40 44.48
CA ALA A 64 28.64 12.91 43.27
C ALA A 64 28.19 13.68 42.01
N VAL A 65 26.92 14.12 41.96
CA VAL A 65 26.44 14.98 40.89
C VAL A 65 27.07 16.37 40.96
N ALA A 66 27.15 16.95 42.14
CA ALA A 66 27.86 18.21 42.36
C ALA A 66 29.34 18.13 41.98
N ALA A 67 30.04 17.04 42.30
CA ALA A 67 31.43 16.84 41.93
C ALA A 67 31.64 16.62 40.43
N ALA A 68 30.72 15.97 39.73
CA ALA A 68 30.76 15.82 38.26
C ALA A 68 30.53 17.14 37.53
N VAL A 69 29.63 17.99 38.03
CA VAL A 69 29.41 19.35 37.50
C VAL A 69 30.61 20.24 37.73
N VAL A 70 31.24 20.14 38.89
CA VAL A 70 32.50 20.86 39.24
C VAL A 70 33.67 20.38 38.35
N ALA A 71 33.80 19.07 38.08
CA ALA A 71 34.84 18.54 37.21
C ALA A 71 34.67 18.95 35.75
N ALA A 72 33.42 19.00 35.23
CA ALA A 72 33.14 19.48 33.88
C ALA A 72 33.37 21.01 33.74
N GLY A 73 33.05 21.78 34.77
CA GLY A 73 33.37 23.21 34.85
C GLY A 73 34.87 23.52 34.91
N ALA A 74 35.65 22.67 35.62
CA ALA A 74 37.10 22.82 35.76
C ALA A 74 37.90 22.51 34.47
N LEU A 75 37.39 21.63 33.61
CA LEU A 75 38.03 21.35 32.31
C LEU A 75 37.89 22.48 31.28
N MET A 76 36.98 23.43 31.48
CA MET A 76 36.77 24.60 30.59
C MET A 76 37.58 25.84 31.05
N ALA A 77 38.27 25.76 32.21
CA ALA A 77 39.04 26.87 32.77
C ALA A 77 40.56 26.73 32.44
N SER A 78 40.94 26.59 31.16
CA SER A 78 42.35 26.60 30.74
C SER A 78 42.96 27.98 30.49
N SER A 79 42.42 29.05 31.08
CA SER A 79 43.05 30.37 31.08
C SER A 79 42.69 31.15 32.33
N GLY A 80 43.36 30.84 33.47
CA GLY A 80 43.57 31.78 34.56
C GLY A 80 42.37 32.36 35.30
N ALA A 81 41.18 31.80 35.19
CA ALA A 81 40.01 32.25 35.91
C ALA A 81 39.71 31.34 37.12
N GLU A 82 39.86 31.83 38.32
CA GLU A 82 39.36 31.14 39.53
C GLU A 82 37.81 31.10 39.46
N ALA A 83 37.22 29.93 39.42
CA ALA A 83 35.78 29.75 39.52
C ALA A 83 35.38 29.85 41.02
N ASP A 84 34.63 30.87 41.39
CA ASP A 84 34.07 30.98 42.76
C ASP A 84 32.89 30.01 42.90
N VAL A 85 33.12 28.87 43.58
CA VAL A 85 32.07 27.91 43.91
C VAL A 85 31.48 28.25 45.27
N LYS A 86 30.41 28.99 45.31
CA LYS A 86 29.64 29.27 46.54
C LYS A 86 28.68 28.12 46.84
N LEU A 87 29.10 27.22 47.74
CA LEU A 87 28.26 26.21 48.35
C LEU A 87 27.60 26.82 49.59
N GLY A 88 26.61 27.67 49.41
CA GLY A 88 25.87 28.29 50.51
C GLY A 88 24.41 27.89 50.48
N GLY A 89 23.95 27.17 51.47
CA GLY A 89 22.58 26.70 51.55
C GLY A 89 22.22 25.61 50.58
N SER A 90 21.07 25.70 49.91
CA SER A 90 20.52 24.68 49.04
C SER A 90 20.81 24.92 47.55
N ALA A 91 21.66 25.85 47.18
CA ALA A 91 21.93 26.23 45.79
C ALA A 91 23.42 26.17 45.42
N VAL A 92 23.74 25.78 44.18
CA VAL A 92 25.09 25.82 43.59
C VAL A 92 25.15 26.90 42.53
N ASN A 93 25.95 27.91 42.72
CA ASN A 93 26.16 29.01 41.75
C ASN A 93 27.65 29.08 41.38
N ILE A 94 27.98 28.84 40.10
CA ILE A 94 29.34 28.92 39.58
C ILE A 94 29.34 29.99 38.46
N THR A 95 30.06 31.07 38.69
CA THR A 95 30.28 32.14 37.70
C THR A 95 31.76 32.17 37.28
N PRO A 96 32.09 32.32 35.99
CA PRO A 96 33.46 32.54 35.56
C PRO A 96 34.03 33.83 36.14
N ASN A 97 35.24 33.79 36.68
CA ASN A 97 35.94 34.95 37.17
C ASN A 97 36.65 35.65 35.99
N GLY A 98 36.12 36.72 35.45
CA GLY A 98 36.74 37.51 34.38
C GLY A 98 35.96 38.81 34.11
N THR A 99 36.54 39.75 33.37
CA THR A 99 36.06 41.07 33.07
C THR A 99 34.70 41.14 32.31
N TYR A 100 33.86 40.13 32.41
CA TYR A 100 32.51 40.10 31.88
C TYR A 100 31.50 40.68 32.87
N ASN A 101 30.86 41.74 32.49
CA ASN A 101 29.84 42.44 33.31
C ASN A 101 28.50 41.66 33.23
N GLY A 102 28.40 40.53 33.92
CA GLY A 102 27.17 39.75 33.97
C GLY A 102 27.25 38.54 34.87
N SER A 103 26.71 38.66 36.08
CA SER A 103 26.53 37.55 37.01
C SER A 103 25.25 36.78 36.72
N ASN A 104 25.21 35.50 37.11
CA ASN A 104 23.98 34.71 37.18
C ASN A 104 22.94 35.41 38.07
N LYS A 105 21.67 35.34 37.66
CA LYS A 105 20.56 36.04 38.31
C LYS A 105 19.61 35.05 38.97
N ASN A 106 19.05 35.46 40.11
CA ASN A 106 17.97 34.77 40.81
C ASN A 106 18.18 33.23 40.91
N VAL A 107 18.90 32.87 41.92
CA VAL A 107 19.18 31.44 42.20
C VAL A 107 18.16 30.98 43.24
N GLY A 108 17.23 30.10 42.82
CA GLY A 108 16.21 29.49 43.69
C GLY A 108 16.80 28.42 44.62
N VAL A 109 16.02 27.99 45.59
CA VAL A 109 16.38 26.91 46.52
C VAL A 109 16.62 25.60 45.75
N ASN A 110 17.64 24.84 46.13
CA ASN A 110 18.02 23.58 45.45
C ASN A 110 18.34 23.73 43.95
N SER A 111 18.68 24.90 43.45
CA SER A 111 19.01 25.15 42.05
C SER A 111 20.51 25.01 41.77
N VAL A 112 20.87 24.72 40.51
CA VAL A 112 22.24 24.68 39.99
C VAL A 112 22.37 25.68 38.85
N VAL A 113 23.25 26.67 39.01
CA VAL A 113 23.50 27.72 38.00
C VAL A 113 24.97 27.78 37.67
N VAL A 114 25.35 27.53 36.43
CA VAL A 114 26.73 27.53 35.96
C VAL A 114 26.90 28.35 34.69
N GLY A 115 27.80 29.31 34.65
CA GLY A 115 28.15 30.08 33.48
C GLY A 115 27.76 31.58 33.56
N TYR A 116 27.33 32.19 32.46
CA TYR A 116 27.18 33.61 32.31
C TYR A 116 25.72 34.02 32.11
N GLN A 117 25.22 34.99 32.89
CA GLN A 117 23.87 35.58 32.85
C GLN A 117 22.70 34.55 32.84
N ASN A 118 22.89 33.41 33.47
CA ASN A 118 21.82 32.44 33.62
C ASN A 118 20.86 32.83 34.76
N THR A 119 19.60 32.43 34.62
CA THR A 119 18.55 32.56 35.64
C THR A 119 17.99 31.23 36.00
N ALA A 120 18.01 30.83 37.28
CA ALA A 120 17.35 29.63 37.79
C ALA A 120 16.56 30.02 39.06
N SER A 121 15.28 30.36 38.93
CA SER A 121 14.45 30.88 40.00
C SER A 121 13.33 29.99 40.49
N GLY A 122 13.19 28.78 39.94
CA GLY A 122 12.26 27.76 40.44
C GLY A 122 12.60 27.28 41.85
N GLU A 123 11.61 26.84 42.61
CA GLU A 123 11.77 26.51 44.02
C GLU A 123 12.52 25.20 44.26
N ASP A 124 12.41 24.16 43.35
CA ASP A 124 13.03 22.87 43.51
C ASP A 124 13.70 22.34 42.24
N GLY A 125 14.98 21.98 42.35
CA GLY A 125 15.70 21.21 41.34
C GLY A 125 15.93 21.90 39.99
N THR A 126 15.88 23.23 39.95
CA THR A 126 16.06 24.01 38.72
C THR A 126 17.53 24.03 38.29
N ILE A 127 17.82 23.85 37.01
CA ILE A 127 19.20 23.85 36.47
C ILE A 127 19.30 24.83 35.30
N ALA A 128 20.26 25.77 35.36
CA ALA A 128 20.63 26.62 34.22
C ALA A 128 22.15 26.56 34.00
N TYR A 129 22.57 26.02 32.81
CA TYR A 129 23.98 25.81 32.49
C TYR A 129 24.33 26.45 31.14
N GLY A 130 25.35 27.29 31.08
CA GLY A 130 25.84 27.92 29.84
C GLY A 130 25.74 29.46 29.87
N ALA A 131 25.17 30.07 28.84
CA ALA A 131 25.04 31.50 28.76
C ALA A 131 23.58 31.97 28.46
N ASN A 132 23.09 32.96 29.20
CA ASN A 132 21.78 33.57 29.00
C ASN A 132 20.59 32.58 29.09
N ASN A 133 20.75 31.44 29.77
CA ASN A 133 19.66 30.50 29.94
C ASN A 133 18.70 30.92 31.05
N THR A 134 17.43 30.65 30.87
CA THR A 134 16.35 30.94 31.80
C THR A 134 15.60 29.68 32.18
N ALA A 135 15.68 29.29 33.46
CA ALA A 135 14.93 28.20 34.05
C ALA A 135 14.16 28.71 35.25
N THR A 136 12.84 28.86 35.17
CA THR A 136 12.06 29.56 36.18
C THR A 136 11.00 28.73 36.90
N ALA A 137 10.69 27.56 36.41
CA ALA A 137 9.74 26.67 37.06
C ALA A 137 10.42 25.50 37.79
N ASN A 138 9.71 24.83 38.70
CA ASN A 138 10.21 23.68 39.46
C ASN A 138 10.71 22.57 38.55
N ALA A 139 11.87 22.00 38.87
CA ALA A 139 12.54 20.96 38.09
C ALA A 139 12.83 21.34 36.62
N ALA A 140 12.82 22.62 36.27
CA ALA A 140 13.14 23.07 34.92
C ALA A 140 14.65 22.97 34.63
N LEU A 141 14.99 22.58 33.40
CA LEU A 141 16.38 22.40 32.93
C LEU A 141 16.63 23.26 31.68
N ALA A 142 17.53 24.21 31.74
CA ALA A 142 17.98 25.03 30.60
C ALA A 142 19.49 24.91 30.40
N VAL A 143 19.94 24.35 29.27
CA VAL A 143 21.37 24.05 29.00
C VAL A 143 21.79 24.53 27.61
N GLY A 144 22.82 25.37 27.55
CA GLY A 144 23.39 25.88 26.31
C GLY A 144 23.41 27.40 26.23
N ASN A 145 22.86 28.01 25.19
CA ASN A 145 22.85 29.46 24.97
C ASN A 145 21.44 29.96 24.70
N ASN A 146 20.96 30.98 25.44
CA ASN A 146 19.66 31.58 25.27
C ASN A 146 18.44 30.65 25.39
N ASN A 147 18.55 29.53 26.09
CA ASN A 147 17.42 28.60 26.22
C ASN A 147 16.45 29.07 27.32
N ILE A 148 15.17 28.79 27.12
CA ILE A 148 14.08 29.16 28.01
C ILE A 148 13.32 27.92 28.45
N ALA A 149 13.37 27.56 29.73
CA ALA A 149 12.61 26.48 30.35
C ALA A 149 11.72 27.09 31.46
N THR A 150 10.48 27.35 31.15
CA THR A 150 9.51 28.02 32.03
C THR A 150 8.35 27.18 32.48
N GLY A 151 8.18 25.98 31.89
CA GLY A 151 7.23 24.97 32.37
C GLY A 151 7.77 24.13 33.50
N GLY A 152 6.92 23.64 34.41
CA GLY A 152 7.30 22.70 35.46
C GLY A 152 7.86 21.42 34.83
N ALA A 153 8.97 20.91 35.32
CA ALA A 153 9.71 19.76 34.80
C ALA A 153 10.07 19.87 33.29
N SER A 154 10.15 21.07 32.74
CA SER A 154 10.48 21.32 31.33
C SER A 154 12.00 21.21 31.08
N THR A 155 12.38 20.84 29.85
CA THR A 155 13.78 20.77 29.41
C THR A 155 14.00 21.58 28.15
N ALA A 156 14.86 22.59 28.19
CA ALA A 156 15.30 23.37 27.05
C ALA A 156 16.81 23.22 26.87
N MET A 157 17.26 22.62 25.76
CA MET A 157 18.69 22.34 25.55
C MET A 157 19.13 22.69 24.13
N GLY A 158 20.22 23.44 24.01
CA GLY A 158 20.80 23.86 22.73
C GLY A 158 21.01 25.35 22.62
N VAL A 159 20.55 25.95 21.54
CA VAL A 159 20.63 27.41 21.29
C VAL A 159 19.24 27.97 21.03
N SER A 160 18.78 28.91 21.84
CA SER A 160 17.49 29.57 21.71
C SER A 160 16.29 28.61 21.71
N SER A 161 16.40 27.48 22.36
CA SER A 161 15.29 26.53 22.53
C SER A 161 14.32 27.01 23.60
N VAL A 162 13.01 26.76 23.39
CA VAL A 162 11.94 27.19 24.31
C VAL A 162 11.09 25.99 24.71
N ALA A 163 11.09 25.69 26.03
CA ALA A 163 10.25 24.68 26.66
C ALA A 163 9.37 25.38 27.71
N SER A 164 8.19 25.85 27.34
CA SER A 164 7.30 26.62 28.22
C SER A 164 6.10 25.84 28.76
N GLY A 165 5.78 24.69 28.18
CA GLY A 165 4.73 23.80 28.68
C GLY A 165 5.23 22.95 29.85
N GLU A 166 4.31 22.54 30.73
CA GLU A 166 4.60 21.58 31.80
C GLU A 166 5.06 20.24 31.19
N ALA A 167 6.14 19.68 31.72
CA ALA A 167 6.78 18.47 31.23
C ALA A 167 7.17 18.51 29.74
N SER A 168 7.37 19.71 29.17
CA SER A 168 7.78 19.87 27.78
C SER A 168 9.29 19.67 27.58
N VAL A 169 9.69 19.24 26.38
CA VAL A 169 11.08 19.00 26.00
C VAL A 169 11.41 19.70 24.69
N ALA A 170 12.35 20.67 24.71
CA ALA A 170 12.84 21.37 23.54
C ALA A 170 14.35 21.21 23.41
N ILE A 171 14.83 20.41 22.46
CA ILE A 171 16.27 20.12 22.28
C ILE A 171 16.69 20.46 20.86
N GLY A 172 17.61 21.42 20.70
CA GLY A 172 18.14 21.78 19.37
C GLY A 172 18.49 23.25 19.25
N ASN A 173 18.56 23.75 18.03
CA ASN A 173 18.68 25.17 17.73
C ASN A 173 17.29 25.69 17.41
N VAL A 174 16.77 26.64 18.17
CA VAL A 174 15.43 27.25 18.01
C VAL A 174 14.30 26.18 18.07
N ALA A 175 14.50 25.11 18.85
CA ALA A 175 13.43 24.15 19.10
C ALA A 175 12.35 24.74 20.00
N GLN A 176 11.07 24.47 19.73
CA GLN A 176 9.94 25.04 20.47
C GLN A 176 8.97 23.95 20.94
N ALA A 177 8.82 23.79 22.25
CA ALA A 177 7.86 22.93 22.91
C ALA A 177 7.06 23.78 23.91
N THR A 178 5.93 24.35 23.49
CA THR A 178 5.28 25.45 24.21
C THR A 178 4.07 25.05 25.03
N GLN A 179 3.55 23.85 24.86
CA GLN A 179 2.38 23.36 25.58
C GLN A 179 2.69 22.10 26.40
N ILE A 180 1.69 21.66 27.21
CA ILE A 180 1.83 20.55 28.15
C ILE A 180 2.29 19.28 27.44
N ARG A 181 3.35 18.65 27.95
CA ARG A 181 3.94 17.39 27.42
C ARG A 181 4.35 17.45 25.94
N ALA A 182 4.53 18.66 25.40
CA ALA A 182 5.05 18.84 24.05
C ALA A 182 6.54 18.45 23.98
N THR A 183 6.95 17.81 22.89
CA THR A 183 8.33 17.39 22.64
C THR A 183 8.82 17.90 21.30
N ALA A 184 9.86 18.73 21.27
CA ALA A 184 10.49 19.25 20.06
C ALA A 184 12.00 18.96 20.07
N VAL A 185 12.46 18.05 19.20
CA VAL A 185 13.87 17.65 19.11
C VAL A 185 14.40 17.84 17.71
N GLY A 186 15.28 18.80 17.51
CA GLY A 186 15.88 19.10 16.20
C GLY A 186 16.06 20.60 15.99
N ASN A 187 16.78 20.97 14.92
CA ASN A 187 16.91 22.35 14.52
C ASN A 187 15.53 22.88 14.05
N ARG A 188 15.02 23.92 14.69
CA ARG A 188 13.70 24.52 14.40
C ARG A 188 12.54 23.51 14.48
N ALA A 189 12.68 22.46 15.27
CA ALA A 189 11.56 21.55 15.54
C ALA A 189 10.49 22.31 16.34
N THR A 190 9.22 22.13 16.01
CA THR A 190 8.11 22.88 16.59
C THR A 190 6.99 21.95 17.04
N ALA A 191 6.69 21.98 18.34
CA ALA A 191 5.58 21.26 18.97
C ALA A 191 4.83 22.24 19.85
N THR A 192 3.78 22.88 19.34
CA THR A 192 3.14 24.04 19.96
C THR A 192 1.78 23.75 20.60
N GLN A 193 1.39 22.46 20.65
CA GLN A 193 0.14 22.04 21.24
C GLN A 193 0.35 20.89 22.23
N ASP A 194 -0.67 20.59 23.05
CA ASP A 194 -0.60 19.56 24.09
C ASP A 194 -0.26 18.18 23.52
N SER A 195 0.72 17.54 24.14
CA SER A 195 1.19 16.21 23.77
C SER A 195 1.65 16.09 22.30
N ALA A 196 1.97 17.20 21.65
CA ALA A 196 2.55 17.21 20.32
C ALA A 196 4.01 16.75 20.35
N SER A 197 4.46 16.01 19.33
CA SER A 197 5.81 15.44 19.25
C SER A 197 6.44 15.75 17.88
N ALA A 198 7.53 16.51 17.86
CA ALA A 198 8.26 16.91 16.65
C ALA A 198 9.73 16.46 16.75
N TYR A 199 10.18 15.57 15.89
CA TYR A 199 11.55 15.06 15.82
C TYR A 199 12.16 15.26 14.44
N GLY A 200 13.13 16.11 14.30
CA GLY A 200 13.84 16.36 13.05
C GLY A 200 14.07 17.86 12.79
N ASN A 201 14.90 18.17 11.80
CA ASN A 201 15.08 19.54 11.36
C ASN A 201 13.77 20.06 10.78
N ARG A 202 13.26 21.18 11.30
CA ARG A 202 11.98 21.79 10.89
C ARG A 202 10.77 20.85 10.98
N ALA A 203 10.83 19.79 11.79
CA ALA A 203 9.65 18.98 12.05
C ALA A 203 8.59 19.83 12.76
N ASN A 204 7.35 19.76 12.32
CA ASN A 204 6.26 20.60 12.81
C ASN A 204 5.05 19.75 13.23
N ALA A 205 4.85 19.59 14.52
CA ALA A 205 3.65 19.02 15.12
C ALA A 205 2.75 20.17 15.59
N SER A 206 1.83 20.60 14.72
CA SER A 206 1.12 21.87 14.85
C SER A 206 -0.18 21.79 15.65
N ALA A 207 -0.62 20.60 16.06
CA ALA A 207 -1.87 20.43 16.79
C ALA A 207 -1.75 19.39 17.90
N GLN A 208 -2.79 19.25 18.72
CA GLN A 208 -2.85 18.33 19.84
C GLN A 208 -2.67 16.87 19.37
N PHE A 209 -1.86 16.09 20.11
CA PHE A 209 -1.50 14.71 19.82
C PHE A 209 -0.79 14.47 18.46
N ALA A 210 -0.41 15.54 17.75
CA ALA A 210 0.31 15.44 16.49
C ALA A 210 1.70 14.81 16.68
N THR A 211 2.12 13.96 15.74
CA THR A 211 3.45 13.36 15.71
C THR A 211 4.13 13.62 14.37
N ALA A 212 5.17 14.45 14.34
CA ALA A 212 5.96 14.77 13.16
C ALA A 212 7.41 14.28 13.32
N ILE A 213 7.84 13.31 12.52
CA ILE A 213 9.18 12.71 12.58
C ILE A 213 9.84 12.78 11.21
N GLY A 214 10.92 13.52 11.10
CA GLY A 214 11.69 13.67 9.86
C GLY A 214 11.99 15.14 9.51
N ASP A 215 12.90 15.32 8.58
CA ASP A 215 13.21 16.67 8.07
C ASP A 215 11.98 17.25 7.36
N ASN A 216 11.58 18.47 7.76
CA ASN A 216 10.45 19.19 7.18
C ASN A 216 9.11 18.39 7.21
N SER A 217 8.95 17.46 8.15
CA SER A 217 7.70 16.73 8.35
C SER A 217 6.64 17.62 8.99
N HIS A 218 5.38 17.43 8.64
CA HIS A 218 4.25 18.21 9.18
C HIS A 218 3.11 17.30 9.59
N ALA A 219 2.64 17.45 10.84
CA ALA A 219 1.48 16.72 11.37
C ALA A 219 0.50 17.71 12.02
N SER A 220 -0.79 17.58 11.70
CA SER A 220 -1.91 18.33 12.26
C SER A 220 -2.63 17.51 13.36
N ALA A 221 -3.88 17.81 13.68
CA ALA A 221 -4.63 17.24 14.81
C ALA A 221 -4.62 15.71 14.85
N ALA A 222 -4.07 15.14 15.92
CA ALA A 222 -3.91 13.69 16.14
C ALA A 222 -3.26 12.93 14.97
N ALA A 223 -2.67 13.65 14.01
CA ALA A 223 -2.07 13.08 12.80
C ALA A 223 -0.65 12.58 13.03
N VAL A 224 -0.20 11.65 12.18
CA VAL A 224 1.14 11.05 12.21
C VAL A 224 1.85 11.27 10.88
N ALA A 225 2.94 12.04 10.88
CA ALA A 225 3.80 12.28 9.73
C ALA A 225 5.21 11.74 10.01
N VAL A 226 5.63 10.70 9.29
CA VAL A 226 6.95 10.07 9.46
C VAL A 226 7.69 9.99 8.13
N GLY A 227 8.76 10.74 8.01
CA GLY A 227 9.61 10.79 6.82
C GLY A 227 9.95 12.23 6.40
N THR A 228 10.97 12.38 5.58
CA THR A 228 11.34 13.68 5.01
C THR A 228 10.20 14.24 4.16
N HIS A 229 9.75 15.47 4.46
CA HIS A 229 8.61 16.11 3.81
C HIS A 229 7.29 15.32 3.90
N ALA A 230 7.14 14.40 4.85
CA ALA A 230 5.86 13.76 5.11
C ALA A 230 4.85 14.80 5.62
N ASN A 231 3.65 14.77 5.06
CA ASN A 231 2.61 15.74 5.35
C ASN A 231 1.28 15.07 5.71
N ALA A 232 0.93 15.08 6.99
CA ALA A 232 -0.36 14.63 7.52
C ALA A 232 -1.13 15.87 7.99
N SER A 233 -1.88 16.50 7.07
CA SER A 233 -2.37 17.86 7.24
C SER A 233 -3.77 18.00 7.85
N HIS A 234 -4.47 16.90 8.06
CA HIS A 234 -5.81 16.90 8.63
C HIS A 234 -5.94 15.92 9.80
N GLN A 235 -7.08 15.97 10.49
CA GLN A 235 -7.36 15.16 11.67
C GLN A 235 -7.22 13.67 11.39
N ASP A 236 -6.56 12.96 12.32
CA ASP A 236 -6.36 11.51 12.30
C ASP A 236 -5.72 10.98 10.99
N SER A 237 -5.08 11.87 10.22
CA SER A 237 -4.39 11.46 8.98
C SER A 237 -3.02 10.84 9.28
N ILE A 238 -2.58 9.93 8.41
CA ILE A 238 -1.29 9.25 8.49
C ILE A 238 -0.51 9.47 7.20
N ALA A 239 0.73 9.96 7.30
CA ALA A 239 1.66 10.11 6.18
C ALA A 239 3.01 9.48 6.56
N ILE A 240 3.33 8.32 6.02
CA ILE A 240 4.59 7.59 6.30
C ILE A 240 5.38 7.36 5.02
N GLY A 241 6.52 7.98 4.93
CA GLY A 241 7.42 7.91 3.78
C GLY A 241 7.87 9.28 3.31
N ARG A 242 8.92 9.32 2.51
CA ARG A 242 9.39 10.58 1.91
C ARG A 242 8.32 11.16 0.97
N ASN A 243 7.94 12.41 1.17
CA ASN A 243 6.88 13.11 0.44
C ASN A 243 5.51 12.42 0.52
N ALA A 244 5.28 11.54 1.48
CA ALA A 244 3.95 10.97 1.71
C ALA A 244 2.98 12.08 2.13
N SER A 245 1.75 12.05 1.62
CA SER A 245 0.72 13.06 1.90
C SER A 245 -0.62 12.45 2.25
N GLY A 246 -1.02 12.55 3.52
CA GLY A 246 -2.37 12.29 4.01
C GLY A 246 -3.10 13.63 4.14
N ALA A 247 -3.81 14.05 3.07
CA ALA A 247 -4.25 15.42 2.92
C ALA A 247 -5.64 15.72 3.49
N TRP A 248 -6.39 14.72 3.97
CA TRP A 248 -7.74 14.85 4.50
C TRP A 248 -7.97 13.98 5.74
N THR A 249 -9.14 14.12 6.36
CA THR A 249 -9.51 13.42 7.60
C THR A 249 -9.47 11.90 7.41
N ASN A 250 -8.83 11.20 8.35
CA ASN A 250 -8.63 9.75 8.30
C ASN A 250 -7.92 9.23 7.02
N ALA A 251 -7.26 10.12 6.26
CA ALA A 251 -6.49 9.72 5.09
C ALA A 251 -5.20 9.00 5.50
N ILE A 252 -4.86 7.90 4.82
CA ILE A 252 -3.66 7.10 5.09
C ILE A 252 -2.78 7.06 3.83
N ALA A 253 -1.60 7.63 3.90
CA ALA A 253 -0.59 7.60 2.85
C ALA A 253 0.69 6.91 3.37
N VAL A 254 1.01 5.72 2.87
CA VAL A 254 2.19 4.96 3.28
C VAL A 254 3.02 4.58 2.07
N GLY A 255 4.22 5.12 1.99
CA GLY A 255 5.16 4.89 0.90
C GLY A 255 5.76 6.18 0.38
N LYS A 256 6.88 6.07 -0.32
CA LYS A 256 7.50 7.22 -0.97
C LYS A 256 6.55 7.84 -2.00
N ASP A 257 6.37 9.16 -1.94
CA ASP A 257 5.51 9.92 -2.86
C ASP A 257 4.05 9.41 -2.91
N SER A 258 3.58 8.69 -1.88
CA SER A 258 2.17 8.25 -1.77
C SER A 258 1.25 9.41 -1.41
N VAL A 259 0.05 9.43 -1.98
CA VAL A 259 -0.89 10.53 -1.78
C VAL A 259 -2.32 10.01 -1.56
N ALA A 260 -2.89 10.31 -0.40
CA ALA A 260 -4.30 10.12 -0.06
C ALA A 260 -4.98 11.49 0.04
N LYS A 261 -5.84 11.83 -0.94
CA LYS A 261 -6.34 13.21 -1.17
C LYS A 261 -7.70 13.51 -0.61
N GLN A 262 -8.45 12.52 -0.16
CA GLN A 262 -9.82 12.71 0.31
C GLN A 262 -10.08 11.98 1.62
N ASP A 263 -11.23 12.23 2.24
CA ASP A 263 -11.65 11.59 3.46
C ASP A 263 -11.62 10.07 3.35
N HIS A 264 -11.02 9.42 4.38
CA HIS A 264 -10.88 7.97 4.47
C HIS A 264 -10.16 7.31 3.28
N ALA A 265 -9.43 8.08 2.47
CA ALA A 265 -8.64 7.54 1.37
C ALA A 265 -7.40 6.81 1.90
N ILE A 266 -7.05 5.68 1.29
CA ILE A 266 -5.88 4.86 1.63
C ILE A 266 -4.98 4.72 0.42
N ALA A 267 -3.75 5.22 0.49
CA ALA A 267 -2.72 5.09 -0.53
C ALA A 267 -1.49 4.39 0.05
N MET A 268 -1.26 3.14 -0.31
CA MET A 268 -0.15 2.33 0.20
C MET A 268 0.76 1.84 -0.94
N GLY A 269 2.00 2.30 -0.95
CA GLY A 269 3.01 1.95 -1.96
C GLY A 269 3.68 3.17 -2.56
N THR A 270 4.79 2.97 -3.25
CA THR A 270 5.51 4.06 -3.92
C THR A 270 4.63 4.72 -4.97
N SER A 271 4.46 6.03 -4.90
CA SER A 271 3.64 6.82 -5.84
C SER A 271 2.20 6.31 -5.98
N SER A 272 1.66 5.65 -4.97
CA SER A 272 0.25 5.28 -4.89
C SER A 272 -0.60 6.53 -4.72
N ASN A 273 -1.66 6.66 -5.49
CA ASN A 273 -2.58 7.80 -5.45
C ASN A 273 -4.01 7.33 -5.20
N ALA A 274 -4.57 7.72 -4.05
CA ALA A 274 -5.98 7.56 -3.72
C ALA A 274 -6.62 8.94 -3.64
N SER A 275 -7.31 9.36 -4.69
CA SER A 275 -7.86 10.70 -4.83
C SER A 275 -9.38 10.79 -4.68
N GLY A 276 -10.09 9.69 -4.60
CA GLY A 276 -11.51 9.64 -4.29
C GLY A 276 -11.80 9.50 -2.80
N VAL A 277 -13.00 9.89 -2.38
CA VAL A 277 -13.50 9.63 -1.02
C VAL A 277 -13.60 8.12 -0.80
N GLN A 278 -13.06 7.63 0.33
CA GLN A 278 -13.01 6.19 0.64
C GLN A 278 -12.31 5.33 -0.44
N ALA A 279 -11.45 5.95 -1.25
CA ALA A 279 -10.68 5.24 -2.26
C ALA A 279 -9.51 4.47 -1.63
N VAL A 280 -9.24 3.27 -2.14
CA VAL A 280 -8.16 2.39 -1.68
C VAL A 280 -7.18 2.11 -2.83
N GLY A 281 -5.95 2.59 -2.71
CA GLY A 281 -4.85 2.33 -3.63
C GLY A 281 -3.72 1.57 -2.93
N VAL A 282 -3.50 0.30 -3.26
CA VAL A 282 -2.45 -0.54 -2.66
C VAL A 282 -1.54 -1.13 -3.73
N GLY A 283 -0.31 -0.69 -3.76
CA GLY A 283 0.70 -1.08 -4.74
C GLY A 283 1.46 0.12 -5.29
N SER A 284 2.55 -0.11 -6.00
CA SER A 284 3.31 0.98 -6.62
C SER A 284 2.56 1.56 -7.82
N TYR A 285 2.51 2.88 -7.90
CA TYR A 285 1.88 3.62 -9.02
C TYR A 285 0.41 3.29 -9.23
N THR A 286 -0.31 2.90 -8.18
CA THR A 286 -1.77 2.70 -8.24
C THR A 286 -2.51 4.03 -8.39
N LYS A 287 -3.67 3.97 -9.04
CA LYS A 287 -4.60 5.10 -9.15
C LYS A 287 -6.00 4.66 -8.72
N ALA A 288 -6.47 5.17 -7.61
CA ALA A 288 -7.84 5.02 -7.13
C ALA A 288 -8.48 6.41 -7.13
N GLU A 289 -9.12 6.79 -8.26
CA GLU A 289 -9.49 8.19 -8.50
C GLU A 289 -10.95 8.51 -8.16
N GLY A 290 -11.86 7.60 -8.42
CA GLY A 290 -13.28 7.76 -8.09
C GLY A 290 -13.61 7.51 -6.61
N GLN A 291 -14.79 7.91 -6.18
CA GLN A 291 -15.31 7.58 -4.86
C GLN A 291 -15.51 6.06 -4.73
N LEU A 292 -15.25 5.48 -3.55
CA LEU A 292 -15.42 4.06 -3.26
C LEU A 292 -14.62 3.11 -4.16
N THR A 293 -13.55 3.61 -4.78
CA THR A 293 -12.72 2.79 -5.68
C THR A 293 -11.74 1.91 -4.94
N VAL A 294 -11.38 0.79 -5.57
CA VAL A 294 -10.33 -0.12 -5.08
C VAL A 294 -9.32 -0.41 -6.20
N ALA A 295 -8.08 0.02 -6.04
CA ALA A 295 -6.98 -0.27 -6.96
C ALA A 295 -5.87 -1.04 -6.21
N VAL A 296 -5.70 -2.33 -6.48
CA VAL A 296 -4.74 -3.20 -5.80
C VAL A 296 -3.81 -3.88 -6.80
N GLY A 297 -2.53 -3.66 -6.67
CA GLY A 297 -1.48 -4.19 -7.53
C GLY A 297 -0.68 -3.09 -8.23
N PRO A 298 0.56 -3.37 -8.66
CA PRO A 298 1.36 -2.37 -9.36
C PRO A 298 0.65 -1.84 -10.61
N TYR A 299 0.59 -0.51 -10.75
CA TYR A 299 -0.07 0.18 -11.88
C TYR A 299 -1.58 -0.11 -12.04
N ALA A 300 -2.25 -0.65 -11.03
CA ALA A 300 -3.71 -0.83 -11.06
C ALA A 300 -4.41 0.54 -11.08
N GLN A 301 -5.47 0.66 -11.89
CA GLN A 301 -6.22 1.90 -12.10
C GLN A 301 -7.72 1.67 -11.93
N ALA A 302 -8.35 2.35 -10.98
CA ALA A 302 -9.78 2.40 -10.74
C ALA A 302 -10.22 3.86 -10.82
N ASN A 303 -10.80 4.28 -11.95
CA ASN A 303 -10.86 5.70 -12.30
C ASN A 303 -12.18 6.37 -11.91
N LYS A 304 -13.29 5.63 -11.86
CA LYS A 304 -14.63 6.18 -11.61
C LYS A 304 -15.28 5.53 -10.38
N GLU A 305 -16.42 6.08 -9.99
CA GLU A 305 -17.16 5.66 -8.80
C GLU A 305 -17.36 4.13 -8.72
N ALA A 306 -17.07 3.57 -7.55
CA ALA A 306 -17.20 2.15 -7.24
C ALA A 306 -16.44 1.19 -8.19
N ALA A 307 -15.46 1.70 -8.94
CA ALA A 307 -14.62 0.88 -9.81
C ALA A 307 -13.63 0.03 -8.97
N ILE A 308 -13.39 -1.21 -9.37
CA ILE A 308 -12.49 -2.16 -8.70
C ILE A 308 -11.45 -2.67 -9.71
N ALA A 309 -10.17 -2.40 -9.48
CA ALA A 309 -9.05 -2.89 -10.27
C ALA A 309 -8.08 -3.68 -9.39
N VAL A 310 -7.98 -4.99 -9.58
CA VAL A 310 -7.11 -5.87 -8.79
C VAL A 310 -6.19 -6.67 -9.71
N GLY A 311 -4.91 -6.41 -9.65
CA GLY A 311 -3.87 -7.04 -10.45
C GLY A 311 -2.90 -6.05 -11.04
N SER A 312 -1.73 -6.53 -11.46
CA SER A 312 -0.75 -5.67 -12.13
C SER A 312 -1.31 -5.12 -13.45
N ASN A 313 -1.28 -3.81 -13.64
CA ASN A 313 -1.85 -3.10 -14.80
C ASN A 313 -3.36 -3.39 -15.04
N ALA A 314 -4.11 -3.80 -14.03
CA ALA A 314 -5.56 -3.91 -14.13
C ALA A 314 -6.20 -2.52 -14.29
N THR A 315 -7.19 -2.38 -15.16
CA THR A 315 -7.87 -1.10 -15.42
C THR A 315 -9.38 -1.26 -15.34
N ALA A 316 -10.00 -0.62 -14.38
CA ALA A 316 -11.44 -0.43 -14.25
C ALA A 316 -11.74 1.05 -14.54
N ALA A 317 -12.19 1.33 -15.75
CA ALA A 317 -12.18 2.70 -16.30
C ALA A 317 -13.41 3.52 -15.96
N GLU A 318 -14.59 2.89 -15.90
CA GLU A 318 -15.88 3.55 -15.70
C GLU A 318 -16.59 3.08 -14.42
N SER A 319 -17.73 3.69 -14.10
CA SER A 319 -18.45 3.44 -12.85
C SER A 319 -18.90 1.99 -12.71
N ASN A 320 -18.77 1.45 -11.48
CA ASN A 320 -19.12 0.07 -11.13
C ASN A 320 -18.39 -1.00 -11.96
N SER A 321 -17.32 -0.63 -12.67
CA SER A 321 -16.52 -1.59 -13.45
C SER A 321 -15.61 -2.42 -12.55
N ILE A 322 -15.40 -3.69 -12.90
CA ILE A 322 -14.57 -4.64 -12.13
C ILE A 322 -13.53 -5.27 -13.05
N ALA A 323 -12.25 -5.01 -12.80
CA ALA A 323 -11.13 -5.61 -13.51
C ALA A 323 -10.25 -6.41 -12.52
N VAL A 324 -10.25 -7.73 -12.62
CA VAL A 324 -9.48 -8.61 -11.74
C VAL A 324 -8.56 -9.52 -12.55
N GLY A 325 -7.27 -9.32 -12.43
CA GLY A 325 -6.25 -10.09 -13.15
C GLY A 325 -5.16 -9.20 -13.73
N GLN A 326 -4.04 -9.80 -14.08
CA GLN A 326 -2.95 -9.08 -14.73
C GLN A 326 -3.43 -8.50 -16.08
N THR A 327 -3.32 -7.19 -16.26
CA THR A 327 -3.72 -6.48 -17.48
C THR A 327 -5.20 -6.69 -17.85
N ALA A 328 -6.06 -7.02 -16.89
CA ALA A 328 -7.50 -7.07 -17.09
C ALA A 328 -8.03 -5.65 -17.34
N THR A 329 -8.97 -5.50 -18.27
CA THR A 329 -9.55 -4.20 -18.64
C THR A 329 -11.08 -4.28 -18.65
N ALA A 330 -11.72 -3.57 -17.74
CA ALA A 330 -13.14 -3.32 -17.70
C ALA A 330 -13.35 -1.85 -18.08
N ALA A 331 -13.75 -1.60 -19.33
CA ALA A 331 -13.63 -0.29 -19.95
C ALA A 331 -14.87 0.59 -19.84
N ASN A 332 -16.06 0.01 -19.68
CA ASN A 332 -17.34 0.74 -19.64
C ASN A 332 -18.14 0.47 -18.36
N ASN A 333 -19.27 1.14 -18.20
CA ASN A 333 -20.10 1.05 -17.00
C ASN A 333 -20.57 -0.38 -16.73
N ASN A 334 -20.51 -0.78 -15.44
CA ASN A 334 -20.91 -2.10 -14.96
C ASN A 334 -20.22 -3.27 -15.69
N SER A 335 -19.12 -3.02 -16.41
CA SER A 335 -18.38 -4.10 -17.08
C SER A 335 -17.54 -4.90 -16.10
N ILE A 336 -17.42 -6.21 -16.33
CA ILE A 336 -16.66 -7.15 -15.50
C ILE A 336 -15.63 -7.87 -16.36
N ALA A 337 -14.35 -7.74 -16.02
CA ALA A 337 -13.23 -8.42 -16.66
C ALA A 337 -12.44 -9.21 -15.61
N VAL A 338 -12.54 -10.54 -15.60
CA VAL A 338 -11.86 -11.40 -14.63
C VAL A 338 -10.97 -12.41 -15.33
N GLY A 339 -9.66 -12.25 -15.16
CA GLY A 339 -8.63 -13.11 -15.76
C GLY A 339 -7.49 -12.32 -16.37
N THR A 340 -6.39 -13.00 -16.67
CA THR A 340 -5.22 -12.37 -17.31
C THR A 340 -5.56 -11.86 -18.71
N LYS A 341 -5.31 -10.58 -18.98
CA LYS A 341 -5.57 -9.93 -20.28
C LYS A 341 -7.02 -10.08 -20.77
N THR A 342 -7.95 -10.19 -19.82
CA THR A 342 -9.39 -10.17 -20.15
C THR A 342 -9.83 -8.76 -20.46
N VAL A 343 -10.66 -8.61 -21.47
CA VAL A 343 -11.16 -7.30 -21.92
C VAL A 343 -12.67 -7.30 -21.99
N SER A 344 -13.32 -6.38 -21.26
CA SER A 344 -14.76 -6.14 -21.30
C SER A 344 -15.00 -4.66 -21.67
N ARG A 345 -15.46 -4.39 -22.90
CA ARG A 345 -15.63 -3.03 -23.43
C ARG A 345 -17.08 -2.56 -23.54
N GLY A 346 -18.04 -3.46 -23.56
CA GLY A 346 -19.45 -3.06 -23.62
C GLY A 346 -19.99 -2.62 -22.26
N ASP A 347 -21.01 -1.80 -22.23
CA ASP A 347 -21.79 -1.56 -21.01
C ASP A 347 -22.44 -2.86 -20.55
N ASN A 348 -22.35 -3.17 -19.25
CA ASN A 348 -22.81 -4.43 -18.68
C ASN A 348 -22.18 -5.69 -19.31
N ALA A 349 -21.02 -5.56 -19.94
CA ALA A 349 -20.31 -6.68 -20.54
C ALA A 349 -19.59 -7.51 -19.47
N ILE A 350 -19.55 -8.84 -19.63
CA ILE A 350 -18.91 -9.76 -18.71
C ILE A 350 -17.87 -10.61 -19.47
N GLY A 351 -16.60 -10.51 -19.07
CA GLY A 351 -15.51 -11.33 -19.57
C GLY A 351 -14.87 -12.12 -18.40
N ILE A 352 -14.88 -13.44 -18.48
CA ILE A 352 -14.27 -14.31 -17.45
C ILE A 352 -13.38 -15.37 -18.08
N GLY A 353 -12.09 -15.32 -17.82
CA GLY A 353 -11.10 -16.25 -18.37
C GLY A 353 -9.85 -15.52 -18.85
N ALA A 354 -8.79 -16.22 -19.15
CA ALA A 354 -7.59 -15.59 -19.71
C ALA A 354 -7.79 -15.23 -21.19
N TYR A 355 -7.35 -14.03 -21.59
CA TYR A 355 -7.46 -13.56 -22.98
C TYR A 355 -8.90 -13.53 -23.53
N THR A 356 -9.88 -13.38 -22.66
CA THR A 356 -11.30 -13.32 -22.99
C THR A 356 -11.69 -11.93 -23.46
N GLU A 357 -12.54 -11.83 -24.46
CA GLU A 357 -13.02 -10.58 -25.01
C GLU A 357 -14.57 -10.50 -25.01
N SER A 358 -15.11 -9.49 -24.36
CA SER A 358 -16.54 -9.17 -24.35
C SER A 358 -16.69 -7.70 -24.75
N THR A 359 -16.90 -7.44 -26.06
CA THR A 359 -16.71 -6.11 -26.62
C THR A 359 -18.00 -5.32 -26.86
N ALA A 360 -19.12 -5.98 -26.97
CA ALA A 360 -20.42 -5.33 -27.18
C ALA A 360 -21.21 -5.17 -25.86
N ASN A 361 -22.21 -4.31 -25.87
CA ASN A 361 -23.07 -4.09 -24.73
C ASN A 361 -23.82 -5.37 -24.35
N ARG A 362 -23.93 -5.63 -23.04
CA ARG A 362 -24.62 -6.81 -22.48
C ARG A 362 -24.09 -8.15 -22.97
N SER A 363 -22.90 -8.18 -23.58
CA SER A 363 -22.26 -9.41 -24.01
C SER A 363 -21.63 -10.16 -22.85
N THR A 364 -21.57 -11.49 -22.94
CA THR A 364 -20.95 -12.34 -21.91
C THR A 364 -20.02 -13.36 -22.55
N ALA A 365 -18.74 -13.31 -22.21
CA ALA A 365 -17.71 -14.25 -22.66
C ALA A 365 -17.10 -14.99 -21.47
N ILE A 366 -17.20 -16.30 -21.43
CA ILE A 366 -16.68 -17.15 -20.35
C ILE A 366 -15.81 -18.27 -20.92
N GLY A 367 -14.53 -18.28 -20.57
CA GLY A 367 -13.56 -19.27 -21.03
C GLY A 367 -12.30 -18.63 -21.61
N VAL A 368 -11.23 -19.39 -21.64
CA VAL A 368 -9.95 -18.91 -22.20
C VAL A 368 -10.14 -18.57 -23.69
N LEU A 369 -9.71 -17.37 -24.11
CA LEU A 369 -9.82 -16.91 -25.52
C LEU A 369 -11.26 -16.83 -26.04
N SER A 370 -12.30 -16.87 -25.21
CA SER A 370 -13.68 -16.73 -25.65
C SER A 370 -13.97 -15.28 -26.08
N GLN A 371 -14.83 -15.13 -27.09
CA GLN A 371 -15.15 -13.84 -27.69
C GLN A 371 -16.67 -13.65 -27.83
N ALA A 372 -17.22 -12.66 -27.16
CA ALA A 372 -18.61 -12.24 -27.29
C ALA A 372 -18.65 -10.80 -27.84
N ASN A 373 -18.78 -10.69 -29.18
CA ASN A 373 -18.62 -9.44 -29.88
C ASN A 373 -19.97 -8.88 -30.38
N GLY A 374 -21.03 -9.67 -30.33
CA GLY A 374 -22.39 -9.21 -30.62
C GLY A 374 -23.09 -8.61 -29.39
N GLU A 375 -23.93 -7.62 -29.57
CA GLU A 375 -24.77 -7.09 -28.50
C GLU A 375 -25.66 -8.18 -27.90
N GLY A 376 -25.69 -8.33 -26.57
CA GLY A 376 -26.47 -9.37 -25.90
C GLY A 376 -25.98 -10.81 -26.18
N SER A 377 -24.80 -10.98 -26.79
CA SER A 377 -24.28 -12.32 -27.14
C SER A 377 -23.68 -13.05 -25.92
N PHE A 378 -23.68 -14.37 -26.01
CA PHE A 378 -23.07 -15.27 -25.01
C PHE A 378 -22.07 -16.24 -25.65
N ALA A 379 -20.80 -16.18 -25.23
CA ALA A 379 -19.76 -17.10 -25.65
C ALA A 379 -19.28 -17.91 -24.43
N GLY A 380 -19.55 -19.21 -24.38
CA GLY A 380 -19.18 -20.13 -23.29
C GLY A 380 -18.24 -21.24 -23.74
N GLY A 381 -17.04 -21.32 -23.19
CA GLY A 381 -16.04 -22.32 -23.54
C GLY A 381 -14.76 -21.74 -24.14
N ALA A 382 -13.67 -22.50 -24.10
CA ALA A 382 -12.40 -22.05 -24.64
C ALA A 382 -12.50 -21.74 -26.13
N SER A 383 -12.12 -20.53 -26.53
CA SER A 383 -12.18 -20.03 -27.93
C SER A 383 -13.58 -19.96 -28.56
N ALA A 384 -14.65 -20.10 -27.79
CA ALA A 384 -16.02 -19.91 -28.28
C ALA A 384 -16.22 -18.50 -28.83
N GLN A 385 -16.94 -18.35 -29.94
CA GLN A 385 -17.15 -17.08 -30.64
C GLN A 385 -18.63 -16.80 -30.85
N ALA A 386 -19.18 -15.78 -30.21
CA ALA A 386 -20.52 -15.27 -30.41
C ALA A 386 -20.43 -13.85 -31.00
N VAL A 387 -20.59 -13.74 -32.31
CA VAL A 387 -20.34 -12.51 -33.07
C VAL A 387 -21.63 -11.79 -33.39
N GLY A 388 -22.70 -12.52 -33.69
CA GLY A 388 -23.98 -11.94 -33.98
C GLY A 388 -24.71 -11.33 -32.77
N THR A 389 -25.55 -10.35 -32.95
CA THR A 389 -26.41 -9.82 -31.90
C THR A 389 -27.33 -10.91 -31.34
N ASN A 390 -27.44 -10.98 -29.99
CA ASN A 390 -28.18 -12.02 -29.27
C ASN A 390 -27.78 -13.46 -29.64
N SER A 391 -26.56 -13.66 -30.15
CA SER A 391 -26.08 -15.00 -30.51
C SER A 391 -25.55 -15.79 -29.30
N VAL A 392 -25.65 -17.10 -29.37
CA VAL A 392 -25.17 -18.02 -28.31
C VAL A 392 -24.19 -19.02 -28.90
N ALA A 393 -22.94 -19.01 -28.41
CA ALA A 393 -21.91 -19.99 -28.75
C ALA A 393 -21.44 -20.74 -27.50
N ILE A 394 -21.72 -22.03 -27.39
CA ILE A 394 -21.34 -22.86 -26.25
C ILE A 394 -20.55 -24.09 -26.72
N GLY A 395 -19.28 -24.18 -26.38
CA GLY A 395 -18.44 -25.31 -26.75
C GLY A 395 -17.01 -24.87 -27.00
N GLY A 396 -16.08 -25.44 -26.25
CA GLY A 396 -14.66 -25.11 -26.31
C GLY A 396 -13.88 -25.95 -27.29
N ALA A 397 -12.74 -25.44 -27.74
CA ALA A 397 -11.69 -26.22 -28.38
C ALA A 397 -10.90 -27.02 -27.33
N MET A 398 -10.74 -28.31 -27.49
CA MET A 398 -10.06 -29.21 -26.57
C MET A 398 -8.68 -29.67 -27.14
N ASP A 399 -7.84 -28.76 -27.62
CA ASP A 399 -6.53 -29.21 -28.14
C ASP A 399 -5.31 -28.78 -27.29
N GLY A 400 -5.53 -28.32 -26.06
CA GLY A 400 -4.47 -28.13 -25.05
C GLY A 400 -3.34 -27.12 -25.41
N THR A 401 -3.34 -26.53 -26.58
CA THR A 401 -2.41 -25.51 -27.02
C THR A 401 -3.04 -24.14 -26.89
N LEU A 402 -2.41 -23.25 -26.13
CA LEU A 402 -2.74 -21.80 -26.03
C LEU A 402 -2.47 -21.06 -27.36
N GLY A 403 -2.89 -21.60 -28.46
CA GLY A 403 -2.67 -21.08 -29.81
C GLY A 403 -3.87 -21.35 -30.68
N ASN A 404 -4.63 -20.33 -30.85
CA ASN A 404 -5.58 -19.95 -31.89
C ASN A 404 -5.90 -21.03 -32.97
N LYS A 405 -6.45 -22.17 -32.59
CA LYS A 405 -7.21 -23.01 -33.53
C LYS A 405 -8.69 -22.67 -33.40
N ALA A 406 -9.01 -21.46 -33.83
CA ALA A 406 -10.38 -20.92 -33.90
C ALA A 406 -11.37 -21.83 -34.67
N GLY A 407 -10.90 -22.91 -35.27
CA GLY A 407 -11.71 -23.86 -36.01
C GLY A 407 -12.36 -24.96 -35.19
N SER A 408 -11.98 -25.11 -33.89
CA SER A 408 -12.45 -26.23 -33.06
C SER A 408 -13.49 -25.82 -31.99
N ALA A 409 -13.76 -24.58 -31.81
CA ALA A 409 -14.76 -24.07 -30.87
C ALA A 409 -16.11 -23.79 -31.53
N ALA A 410 -17.14 -23.61 -30.72
CA ALA A 410 -18.46 -23.16 -31.19
C ALA A 410 -18.40 -21.75 -31.77
N LYS A 411 -19.07 -21.53 -32.90
CA LYS A 411 -19.19 -20.24 -33.58
C LYS A 411 -20.61 -19.90 -33.89
N ALA A 412 -21.09 -18.77 -33.38
CA ALA A 412 -22.42 -18.19 -33.68
C ALA A 412 -22.22 -16.80 -34.30
N ASN A 413 -22.14 -16.75 -35.61
CA ASN A 413 -21.84 -15.54 -36.38
C ASN A 413 -23.08 -14.72 -36.77
N GLY A 414 -24.22 -15.36 -36.98
CA GLY A 414 -25.44 -14.70 -37.34
C GLY A 414 -26.18 -14.08 -36.15
N ASN A 415 -26.97 -13.06 -36.37
CA ASN A 415 -27.86 -12.48 -35.37
C ASN A 415 -28.88 -13.53 -34.90
N ASN A 416 -29.14 -13.60 -33.61
CA ASN A 416 -30.03 -14.61 -32.99
C ASN A 416 -29.61 -16.08 -33.27
N SER A 417 -28.39 -16.34 -33.71
CA SER A 417 -27.91 -17.68 -33.99
C SER A 417 -27.47 -18.43 -32.73
N ILE A 418 -27.56 -19.76 -32.77
CA ILE A 418 -27.20 -20.65 -31.65
C ILE A 418 -26.24 -21.73 -32.18
N ALA A 419 -25.05 -21.79 -31.58
CA ALA A 419 -24.04 -22.83 -31.82
C ALA A 419 -23.69 -23.54 -30.50
N VAL A 420 -24.04 -24.81 -30.36
CA VAL A 420 -23.79 -25.59 -29.15
C VAL A 420 -23.03 -26.89 -29.49
N GLY A 421 -21.86 -27.03 -28.96
CA GLY A 421 -20.94 -28.14 -29.21
C GLY A 421 -19.61 -27.70 -29.81
N SER A 422 -18.52 -28.42 -29.54
CA SER A 422 -17.23 -28.11 -30.16
C SER A 422 -17.37 -28.20 -31.69
N LYS A 423 -16.73 -27.28 -32.43
CA LYS A 423 -16.81 -27.17 -33.91
C LYS A 423 -18.19 -26.84 -34.43
N SER A 424 -19.22 -26.62 -33.60
CA SER A 424 -20.52 -26.16 -34.10
C SER A 424 -20.41 -24.80 -34.73
N ASN A 425 -21.13 -24.57 -35.82
CA ASN A 425 -21.03 -23.35 -36.62
C ASN A 425 -22.42 -22.89 -37.14
N ALA A 426 -22.95 -21.83 -36.56
CA ALA A 426 -24.20 -21.19 -36.99
C ALA A 426 -23.84 -19.86 -37.65
N GLN A 427 -23.93 -19.80 -38.98
CA GLN A 427 -23.31 -18.75 -39.77
C GLN A 427 -24.24 -17.56 -40.07
N GLN A 428 -25.53 -17.82 -40.30
CA GLN A 428 -26.50 -16.82 -40.69
C GLN A 428 -27.48 -16.49 -39.55
N ALA A 429 -28.30 -15.47 -39.78
CA ALA A 429 -29.30 -15.05 -38.80
C ALA A 429 -30.27 -16.20 -38.46
N ALA A 430 -30.59 -16.37 -37.19
CA ALA A 430 -31.45 -17.40 -36.64
C ALA A 430 -31.06 -18.85 -36.97
N ASP A 431 -29.82 -19.11 -37.43
CA ASP A 431 -29.28 -20.46 -37.60
C ASP A 431 -29.11 -21.17 -36.26
N VAL A 432 -29.39 -22.47 -36.23
CA VAL A 432 -29.21 -23.32 -35.06
C VAL A 432 -28.28 -24.51 -35.39
N ALA A 433 -27.13 -24.58 -34.80
CA ALA A 433 -26.15 -25.68 -34.94
C ALA A 433 -25.90 -26.33 -33.56
N VAL A 434 -26.42 -27.52 -33.32
CA VAL A 434 -26.28 -28.24 -32.04
C VAL A 434 -25.65 -29.62 -32.25
N GLY A 435 -24.50 -29.82 -31.71
CA GLY A 435 -23.73 -31.06 -31.83
C GLY A 435 -22.27 -30.81 -32.22
N TYR A 436 -21.40 -31.83 -31.99
CA TYR A 436 -20.02 -31.74 -32.43
C TYR A 436 -19.96 -31.59 -33.95
N GLY A 437 -19.32 -30.53 -34.46
CA GLY A 437 -19.18 -30.27 -35.90
C GLY A 437 -20.46 -29.97 -36.65
N ALA A 438 -21.59 -29.76 -35.96
CA ALA A 438 -22.85 -29.36 -36.61
C ALA A 438 -22.67 -28.03 -37.32
N THR A 439 -23.19 -27.91 -38.57
CA THR A 439 -23.07 -26.67 -39.37
C THR A 439 -24.45 -26.28 -39.90
N ALA A 440 -24.90 -25.09 -39.51
CA ALA A 440 -26.06 -24.42 -40.05
C ALA A 440 -25.58 -23.17 -40.83
N ASN A 441 -25.91 -23.14 -42.10
CA ASN A 441 -25.56 -22.03 -43.00
C ASN A 441 -26.69 -21.80 -43.99
N GLY A 442 -27.76 -21.20 -43.49
CA GLY A 442 -28.94 -20.90 -44.30
C GLY A 442 -28.70 -19.84 -45.38
N THR A 443 -27.71 -20.02 -46.24
CA THR A 443 -27.44 -19.11 -47.35
C THR A 443 -28.28 -19.44 -48.58
N SER A 444 -28.90 -18.43 -49.15
CA SER A 444 -29.47 -18.54 -50.51
C SER A 444 -28.32 -18.60 -51.52
N THR A 445 -28.26 -19.65 -52.32
CA THR A 445 -27.34 -19.74 -53.48
C THR A 445 -27.87 -19.01 -54.71
N GLY A 446 -29.00 -18.27 -54.62
CA GLY A 446 -29.60 -17.49 -55.70
C GLY A 446 -30.37 -16.26 -55.21
N ALA A 447 -30.41 -15.22 -56.01
CA ALA A 447 -31.32 -14.13 -55.81
C ALA A 447 -32.77 -14.64 -56.02
N ASN A 448 -33.71 -14.20 -55.16
CA ASN A 448 -35.12 -14.40 -55.44
C ASN A 448 -35.52 -13.63 -56.74
N ALA A 449 -36.72 -13.93 -57.31
CA ALA A 449 -37.15 -13.34 -58.53
C ALA A 449 -37.22 -11.79 -58.55
N GLU A 450 -37.02 -11.17 -57.37
CA GLU A 450 -36.99 -9.72 -57.16
C GLU A 450 -35.59 -9.14 -57.01
N GLY A 451 -34.52 -9.96 -57.15
CA GLY A 451 -33.13 -9.52 -57.05
C GLY A 451 -32.65 -9.15 -55.62
N THR A 452 -33.47 -9.37 -54.61
CA THR A 452 -33.09 -9.18 -53.18
C THR A 452 -32.51 -10.46 -52.61
N VAL A 453 -31.26 -10.40 -52.16
CA VAL A 453 -30.63 -11.50 -51.41
C VAL A 453 -31.17 -11.42 -49.99
N ASN A 454 -32.23 -12.17 -49.67
CA ASN A 454 -32.60 -12.37 -48.28
C ASN A 454 -31.57 -13.28 -47.61
N ASN A 455 -30.62 -12.70 -46.91
CA ASN A 455 -29.68 -13.42 -46.02
C ASN A 455 -30.40 -13.97 -44.76
N ALA A 456 -31.65 -14.41 -44.90
CA ALA A 456 -32.44 -14.95 -43.82
C ALA A 456 -32.07 -16.43 -43.64
N GLY A 457 -31.17 -16.74 -42.72
CA GLY A 457 -30.76 -18.08 -42.32
C GLY A 457 -31.94 -18.98 -41.93
N SER A 458 -32.12 -19.20 -40.65
CA SER A 458 -33.09 -20.14 -40.05
C SER A 458 -32.83 -21.62 -40.41
N ALA A 459 -31.60 -21.95 -40.79
CA ALA A 459 -31.21 -23.36 -40.98
C ALA A 459 -31.01 -24.00 -39.59
N MET A 460 -31.41 -25.28 -39.49
CA MET A 460 -31.30 -26.08 -38.25
C MET A 460 -30.50 -27.34 -38.49
N ALA A 461 -29.33 -27.45 -37.84
CA ALA A 461 -28.47 -28.65 -37.86
C ALA A 461 -28.34 -29.21 -36.45
N ILE A 462 -28.94 -30.34 -36.13
CA ILE A 462 -28.91 -30.97 -34.81
C ILE A 462 -28.35 -32.41 -34.94
N GLY A 463 -27.21 -32.65 -34.34
CA GLY A 463 -26.52 -33.94 -34.37
C GLY A 463 -25.02 -33.80 -34.65
N THR A 464 -24.24 -34.81 -34.35
CA THR A 464 -22.82 -34.85 -34.69
C THR A 464 -22.64 -34.73 -36.20
N GLU A 465 -21.88 -33.71 -36.64
CA GLU A 465 -21.58 -33.46 -38.06
C GLU A 465 -22.83 -33.26 -38.95
N ALA A 466 -23.98 -32.86 -38.36
CA ALA A 466 -25.18 -32.52 -39.12
C ALA A 466 -24.94 -31.25 -39.94
N GLN A 467 -25.46 -31.17 -41.16
CA GLN A 467 -25.29 -30.06 -42.09
C GLN A 467 -26.62 -29.57 -42.63
N ALA A 468 -26.97 -28.33 -42.35
CA ALA A 468 -28.15 -27.63 -42.95
C ALA A 468 -27.62 -26.39 -43.65
N THR A 469 -27.58 -26.36 -44.98
CA THR A 469 -26.96 -25.28 -45.75
C THR A 469 -27.94 -24.47 -46.58
N GLY A 470 -29.16 -24.94 -46.79
CA GLY A 470 -30.22 -24.19 -47.46
C GLY A 470 -30.97 -23.26 -46.50
N ILE A 471 -31.63 -22.23 -47.04
CA ILE A 471 -32.54 -21.36 -46.26
C ILE A 471 -33.65 -22.26 -45.69
N VAL A 472 -33.97 -22.12 -44.41
CA VAL A 472 -35.00 -22.91 -43.70
C VAL A 472 -34.76 -24.42 -43.78
N ALA A 473 -33.52 -24.86 -44.10
CA ALA A 473 -33.18 -26.28 -44.15
C ALA A 473 -33.11 -26.87 -42.73
N THR A 474 -33.55 -28.14 -42.58
CA THR A 474 -33.56 -28.86 -41.30
C THR A 474 -32.85 -30.19 -41.45
N ALA A 475 -31.72 -30.36 -40.73
CA ALA A 475 -30.95 -31.59 -40.65
C ALA A 475 -30.90 -32.11 -39.19
N ILE A 476 -31.56 -33.21 -38.89
CA ILE A 476 -31.59 -33.81 -37.56
C ILE A 476 -31.10 -35.26 -37.58
N GLY A 477 -30.01 -35.51 -36.91
CA GLY A 477 -29.38 -36.81 -36.86
C GLY A 477 -27.86 -36.76 -37.08
N GLN A 478 -27.13 -37.76 -36.68
CA GLN A 478 -25.70 -37.83 -36.94
C GLN A 478 -25.42 -37.84 -38.44
N ARG A 479 -24.55 -36.93 -38.92
CA ARG A 479 -24.17 -36.77 -40.35
C ARG A 479 -25.36 -36.52 -41.32
N SER A 480 -26.51 -36.10 -40.80
CA SER A 480 -27.64 -35.71 -41.65
C SER A 480 -27.32 -34.49 -42.52
N GLN A 481 -27.78 -34.43 -43.75
CA GLN A 481 -27.47 -33.38 -44.70
C GLN A 481 -28.74 -32.83 -45.37
N ALA A 482 -29.11 -31.60 -45.10
CA ALA A 482 -30.17 -30.85 -45.75
C ALA A 482 -29.55 -29.68 -46.55
N LEU A 483 -29.31 -29.87 -47.85
CA LEU A 483 -28.47 -28.99 -48.66
C LEU A 483 -29.24 -27.99 -49.53
N ALA A 484 -30.52 -28.19 -49.75
CA ALA A 484 -31.36 -27.28 -50.54
C ALA A 484 -32.26 -26.42 -49.61
N ASN A 485 -32.78 -25.32 -50.16
CA ASN A 485 -33.75 -24.48 -49.47
C ASN A 485 -35.02 -25.27 -49.11
N GLY A 486 -35.49 -25.14 -47.87
CA GLY A 486 -36.63 -25.91 -47.35
C GLY A 486 -36.41 -27.43 -47.21
N ALA A 487 -35.21 -27.94 -47.46
CA ALA A 487 -34.93 -29.38 -47.35
C ALA A 487 -34.99 -29.89 -45.91
N VAL A 488 -35.54 -31.05 -45.69
CA VAL A 488 -35.64 -31.71 -44.40
C VAL A 488 -34.99 -33.09 -44.48
N ALA A 489 -33.92 -33.30 -43.67
CA ALA A 489 -33.21 -34.60 -43.51
C ALA A 489 -33.33 -35.06 -42.06
N LEU A 490 -34.06 -36.13 -41.83
CA LEU A 490 -34.29 -36.69 -40.48
C LEU A 490 -33.69 -38.11 -40.38
N GLY A 491 -32.86 -38.35 -39.39
CA GLY A 491 -32.20 -39.62 -39.13
C GLY A 491 -30.70 -39.61 -39.41
N GLY A 492 -29.99 -40.59 -38.91
CA GLY A 492 -28.55 -40.73 -39.13
C GLY A 492 -28.26 -40.94 -40.62
N ASP A 493 -27.24 -40.22 -41.13
CA ASP A 493 -26.79 -40.29 -42.54
C ASP A 493 -27.89 -39.91 -43.59
N ALA A 494 -29.05 -39.36 -43.15
CA ALA A 494 -30.12 -38.89 -44.04
C ALA A 494 -29.64 -37.72 -44.93
N GLN A 495 -30.03 -37.77 -46.25
CA GLN A 495 -29.64 -36.68 -47.17
C GLN A 495 -30.88 -36.13 -47.92
N ALA A 496 -31.04 -34.82 -47.92
CA ALA A 496 -32.04 -34.09 -48.72
C ALA A 496 -31.29 -33.05 -49.56
N LYS A 497 -31.14 -33.30 -50.85
CA LYS A 497 -30.37 -32.47 -51.80
C LYS A 497 -31.26 -31.58 -52.68
N GLN A 498 -32.53 -31.84 -52.72
CA GLN A 498 -33.55 -30.99 -53.37
C GLN A 498 -34.63 -30.62 -52.38
N GLY A 499 -35.16 -29.37 -52.46
CA GLY A 499 -36.31 -28.99 -51.66
C GLY A 499 -37.54 -29.77 -52.08
N SER A 500 -38.26 -30.33 -51.12
CA SER A 500 -39.56 -31.00 -51.32
C SER A 500 -40.69 -30.01 -51.22
#